data_676eeb81c3d4c49265987f7bc4d05b74
#
_entry.id   676eeb81c3d4c49265987f7bc4d05b74
#
_cell.length_a   1.000
_cell.length_b   1.000
_cell.length_c   1.000
_cell.angle_alpha   90.00
_cell.angle_beta   90.00
_cell.angle_gamma   90.00
#
_symmetry.space_group_name_H-M   'P 1'
#
loop_
_entity.id
_entity.type
_entity.pdbx_description
1 polymer ?
#
loop_
_entity_poly.entity_id
_entity_poly.type
_entity_poly.pdbx_seq_one_letter_code
_entity_poly.pdbx_strand_id
1 'polypeptide(L)'
;VKTVKVSPYEKPGVDEKKAHHSRVTGVELADGSFMEGDHVLVATGGLSYQSTGSTGDGYRFAEETGHKVTELSPSLVPLKTKEDYIPRLQGLSLKNTELTIKSGKKVLFQDFGEMMFTHFGVTGPMILSASSHIGKQLQKSGELNAYLDLKPALTMEQLDARILREFEAGQNKQFKNVIGVLFPSSLTPVMLELGGISPEKKIHDISREER
;
A
#
# COMPACT_ATOMS: atom_id res chain seq x y z
N VAL A 1 27.62 13.39 -10.62
CA VAL A 1 28.17 14.21 -9.52
C VAL A 1 28.74 13.26 -8.47
N LYS A 2 29.96 13.55 -8.02
CA LYS A 2 30.63 12.79 -6.97
C LYS A 2 30.22 13.31 -5.58
N THR A 3 30.26 14.63 -5.38
CA THR A 3 29.86 15.29 -4.13
C THR A 3 29.44 16.74 -4.35
N VAL A 4 28.66 17.27 -3.42
CA VAL A 4 28.36 18.72 -3.30
C VAL A 4 29.40 19.34 -2.39
N LYS A 5 30.06 20.41 -2.83
CA LYS A 5 31.07 21.14 -2.05
C LYS A 5 30.44 22.28 -1.28
N VAL A 6 30.80 22.36 -0.02
CA VAL A 6 30.39 23.43 0.88
C VAL A 6 31.62 24.05 1.56
N SER A 7 31.57 25.33 1.86
CA SER A 7 32.57 26.03 2.66
C SER A 7 31.92 26.61 3.91
N PRO A 8 32.68 26.77 5.02
CA PRO A 8 32.18 27.51 6.17
C PRO A 8 31.72 28.91 5.77
N TYR A 9 30.61 29.34 6.32
CA TYR A 9 30.06 30.70 6.07
C TYR A 9 29.70 31.35 7.41
N GLU A 10 30.31 32.47 7.66
CA GLU A 10 29.99 33.34 8.79
C GLU A 10 28.86 34.28 8.41
N LYS A 11 27.69 34.08 9.01
CA LYS A 11 26.54 34.97 8.77
C LYS A 11 26.74 36.27 9.58
N PRO A 12 26.83 37.45 8.96
CA PRO A 12 26.94 38.70 9.70
C PRO A 12 25.81 38.88 10.72
N GLY A 13 26.16 39.14 11.99
CA GLY A 13 25.18 39.43 13.05
C GLY A 13 24.56 38.23 13.79
N VAL A 14 25.11 37.04 13.62
CA VAL A 14 24.69 35.82 14.37
C VAL A 14 25.82 35.38 15.31
N ASP A 15 25.47 35.08 16.56
CA ASP A 15 26.41 34.67 17.60
C ASP A 15 27.17 33.39 17.19
N GLU A 16 28.52 33.44 17.12
CA GLU A 16 29.41 32.36 16.66
C GLU A 16 29.20 30.98 17.35
N LYS A 17 28.58 30.96 18.52
CA LYS A 17 28.39 29.76 19.29
C LYS A 17 27.16 28.91 18.88
N LYS A 18 26.34 29.39 17.94
CA LYS A 18 25.02 28.76 17.66
C LYS A 18 24.80 28.23 16.27
N ALA A 19 25.65 28.46 15.28
CA ALA A 19 25.39 27.98 13.94
C ALA A 19 26.67 27.76 13.13
N HIS A 20 27.04 26.50 12.92
CA HIS A 20 27.88 26.13 11.80
C HIS A 20 27.06 26.33 10.51
N HIS A 21 27.16 27.51 9.92
CA HIS A 21 26.60 27.76 8.59
C HIS A 21 27.61 27.33 7.54
N SER A 22 27.20 26.55 6.57
CA SER A 22 27.96 26.28 5.38
C SER A 22 27.22 26.82 4.14
N ARG A 23 27.99 27.30 3.16
CA ARG A 23 27.48 27.78 1.88
C ARG A 23 27.95 26.84 0.79
N VAL A 24 27.05 26.50 -0.12
CA VAL A 24 27.39 25.74 -1.33
C VAL A 24 28.38 26.57 -2.18
N THR A 25 29.40 25.89 -2.70
CA THR A 25 30.39 26.50 -3.62
C THR A 25 30.37 25.84 -4.99
N GLY A 26 29.74 24.69 -5.15
CA GLY A 26 29.62 24.00 -6.43
C GLY A 26 29.55 22.47 -6.26
N VAL A 27 29.88 21.75 -7.32
CA VAL A 27 29.89 20.30 -7.34
C VAL A 27 31.19 19.73 -7.91
N GLU A 28 31.67 18.63 -7.35
CA GLU A 28 32.75 17.83 -7.92
C GLU A 28 32.14 16.72 -8.77
N LEU A 29 32.62 16.58 -10.00
CA LEU A 29 32.21 15.54 -10.93
C LEU A 29 33.01 14.24 -10.71
N ALA A 30 32.55 13.13 -11.30
CA ALA A 30 33.19 11.83 -11.15
C ALA A 30 34.62 11.79 -11.73
N ASP A 31 34.91 12.61 -12.73
CA ASP A 31 36.22 12.75 -13.34
C ASP A 31 37.18 13.68 -12.55
N GLY A 32 36.72 14.21 -11.39
CA GLY A 32 37.49 15.11 -10.53
C GLY A 32 37.38 16.57 -10.92
N SER A 33 36.71 16.93 -12.00
CA SER A 33 36.48 18.34 -12.36
C SER A 33 35.53 19.02 -11.39
N PHE A 34 35.66 20.31 -11.22
CA PHE A 34 34.82 21.11 -10.33
C PHE A 34 33.97 22.11 -11.14
N MET A 35 32.69 22.18 -10.83
CA MET A 35 31.77 23.17 -11.36
C MET A 35 31.34 24.10 -10.23
N GLU A 36 31.71 25.36 -10.33
CA GLU A 36 31.32 26.40 -9.39
C GLU A 36 29.84 26.74 -9.50
N GLY A 37 29.18 27.00 -8.36
CA GLY A 37 27.77 27.39 -8.31
C GLY A 37 27.33 27.81 -6.92
N ASP A 38 26.57 28.88 -6.85
CA ASP A 38 26.01 29.40 -5.60
C ASP A 38 24.82 28.58 -5.08
N HIS A 39 24.18 27.83 -5.97
CA HIS A 39 23.00 26.97 -5.67
C HIS A 39 23.13 25.65 -6.38
N VAL A 40 22.78 24.57 -5.68
CA VAL A 40 22.70 23.21 -6.23
C VAL A 40 21.32 22.63 -5.96
N LEU A 41 20.63 22.26 -7.03
CA LEU A 41 19.37 21.53 -6.95
C LEU A 41 19.66 20.03 -7.05
N VAL A 42 19.42 19.29 -5.96
CA VAL A 42 19.54 17.83 -5.92
C VAL A 42 18.22 17.19 -6.38
N ALA A 43 18.24 16.58 -7.56
CA ALA A 43 17.09 15.94 -8.19
C ALA A 43 17.43 14.51 -8.63
N THR A 44 18.12 13.75 -7.76
CA THR A 44 18.69 12.43 -8.05
C THR A 44 17.72 11.27 -7.87
N GLY A 45 16.47 11.54 -7.50
CA GLY A 45 15.52 10.51 -7.08
C GLY A 45 15.86 9.91 -5.71
N GLY A 46 15.19 8.82 -5.36
CA GLY A 46 15.39 8.10 -4.10
C GLY A 46 16.10 6.77 -4.29
N LEU A 47 15.53 5.68 -3.71
CA LEU A 47 16.04 4.30 -3.79
C LEU A 47 15.15 3.36 -4.61
N SER A 48 14.09 3.89 -5.23
CA SER A 48 13.21 3.10 -6.09
C SER A 48 13.74 3.06 -7.51
N TYR A 49 13.65 1.90 -8.17
CA TYR A 49 14.11 1.70 -9.55
C TYR A 49 15.59 2.08 -9.77
N GLN A 50 16.47 1.48 -9.00
CA GLN A 50 17.91 1.75 -9.04
C GLN A 50 18.52 1.61 -10.45
N SER A 51 17.95 0.75 -11.31
CA SER A 51 18.34 0.62 -12.71
C SER A 51 18.17 1.89 -13.54
N THR A 52 17.36 2.85 -13.09
CA THR A 52 17.17 4.17 -13.71
C THR A 52 18.03 5.26 -13.12
N GLY A 53 18.97 4.93 -12.21
CA GLY A 53 19.89 5.87 -11.58
C GLY A 53 19.46 6.39 -10.22
N SER A 54 18.34 5.93 -9.66
CA SER A 54 17.87 6.33 -8.31
C SER A 54 18.60 5.50 -7.23
N THR A 55 19.89 5.76 -7.03
CA THR A 55 20.80 4.98 -6.17
C THR A 55 20.95 5.55 -4.76
N GLY A 56 20.20 6.60 -4.43
CA GLY A 56 20.24 7.25 -3.11
C GLY A 56 21.32 8.33 -2.97
N ASP A 57 21.91 8.78 -4.04
CA ASP A 57 22.96 9.83 -4.02
C ASP A 57 22.51 11.10 -3.30
N GLY A 58 21.23 11.48 -3.41
CA GLY A 58 20.71 12.66 -2.73
C GLY A 58 20.78 12.55 -1.21
N TYR A 59 20.58 11.36 -0.63
CA TYR A 59 20.73 11.13 0.80
C TYR A 59 22.20 11.28 1.21
N ARG A 60 23.12 10.70 0.44
CA ARG A 60 24.55 10.81 0.67
C ARG A 60 25.01 12.28 0.62
N PHE A 61 24.58 13.06 -0.38
CA PHE A 61 24.89 14.48 -0.48
C PHE A 61 24.34 15.26 0.71
N ALA A 62 23.14 14.94 1.18
CA ALA A 62 22.56 15.57 2.37
C ALA A 62 23.43 15.30 3.61
N GLU A 63 23.85 14.07 3.85
CA GLU A 63 24.72 13.70 4.99
C GLU A 63 26.10 14.37 4.88
N GLU A 64 26.75 14.32 3.71
CA GLU A 64 28.05 14.95 3.46
C GLU A 64 28.03 16.48 3.68
N THR A 65 26.88 17.12 3.47
CA THR A 65 26.69 18.56 3.69
C THR A 65 26.14 18.90 5.08
N GLY A 66 26.11 17.93 6.01
CA GLY A 66 25.76 18.13 7.41
C GLY A 66 24.27 18.03 7.74
N HIS A 67 23.42 17.58 6.83
CA HIS A 67 22.01 17.31 7.10
C HIS A 67 21.82 15.93 7.75
N LYS A 68 20.83 15.83 8.62
CA LYS A 68 20.41 14.56 9.19
C LYS A 68 19.39 13.90 8.26
N VAL A 69 19.72 12.75 7.70
CA VAL A 69 18.78 11.90 6.98
C VAL A 69 18.03 11.03 7.99
N THR A 70 16.69 11.07 7.94
CA THR A 70 15.84 10.21 8.77
C THR A 70 15.80 8.80 8.20
N GLU A 71 15.42 7.82 9.03
CA GLU A 71 15.23 6.44 8.58
C GLU A 71 14.31 6.37 7.35
N LEU A 72 14.78 5.68 6.32
CA LEU A 72 14.03 5.50 5.08
C LEU A 72 13.06 4.34 5.23
N SER A 73 11.84 4.53 4.76
CA SER A 73 10.81 3.48 4.75
C SER A 73 10.11 3.43 3.40
N PRO A 74 9.68 2.23 2.95
CA PRO A 74 8.88 2.09 1.75
C PRO A 74 7.59 2.90 1.84
N SER A 75 7.20 3.55 0.74
CA SER A 75 5.96 4.30 0.60
C SER A 75 5.41 4.12 -0.80
N LEU A 76 4.07 4.09 -0.94
CA LEU A 76 3.38 3.85 -2.21
C LEU A 76 3.82 2.53 -2.86
N VAL A 77 3.86 1.47 -2.06
CA VAL A 77 4.28 0.13 -2.47
C VAL A 77 3.16 -0.89 -2.33
N PRO A 78 3.16 -1.98 -3.12
CA PRO A 78 2.28 -3.13 -2.90
C PRO A 78 2.50 -3.74 -1.51
N LEU A 79 1.48 -4.41 -1.00
CA LEU A 79 1.51 -5.09 0.29
C LEU A 79 1.50 -6.61 0.08
N LYS A 80 2.36 -7.32 0.82
CA LYS A 80 2.32 -8.78 0.91
C LYS A 80 1.19 -9.20 1.83
N THR A 81 0.54 -10.33 1.50
CA THR A 81 -0.46 -10.98 2.34
C THR A 81 0.03 -12.37 2.77
N LYS A 82 -0.59 -12.94 3.81
CA LYS A 82 -0.25 -14.27 4.32
C LYS A 82 -1.13 -15.38 3.76
N GLU A 83 -2.30 -15.01 3.27
CA GLU A 83 -3.32 -15.93 2.82
C GLU A 83 -2.87 -16.68 1.55
N ASP A 84 -2.95 -17.99 1.57
CA ASP A 84 -2.48 -18.90 0.52
C ASP A 84 -3.37 -18.89 -0.74
N TYR A 85 -4.60 -18.40 -0.63
CA TYR A 85 -5.50 -18.25 -1.78
C TYR A 85 -5.23 -17.02 -2.66
N ILE A 86 -4.46 -16.05 -2.18
CA ILE A 86 -4.18 -14.80 -2.90
C ILE A 86 -3.57 -15.02 -4.30
N PRO A 87 -2.59 -15.90 -4.49
CA PRO A 87 -2.03 -16.16 -5.82
C PRO A 87 -3.08 -16.63 -6.84
N ARG A 88 -4.14 -17.32 -6.41
CA ARG A 88 -5.24 -17.76 -7.28
C ARG A 88 -6.11 -16.61 -7.80
N LEU A 89 -6.03 -15.46 -7.12
CA LEU A 89 -6.75 -14.23 -7.48
C LEU A 89 -5.90 -13.27 -8.32
N GLN A 90 -4.69 -13.63 -8.67
CA GLN A 90 -3.78 -12.77 -9.43
C GLN A 90 -4.47 -12.16 -10.66
N GLY A 91 -4.36 -10.83 -10.81
CA GLY A 91 -4.96 -10.07 -11.91
C GLY A 91 -6.42 -9.67 -11.68
N LEU A 92 -7.10 -10.18 -10.66
CA LEU A 92 -8.43 -9.72 -10.29
C LEU A 92 -8.35 -8.30 -9.73
N SER A 93 -9.04 -7.37 -10.39
CA SER A 93 -9.26 -6.01 -9.88
C SER A 93 -10.65 -5.91 -9.26
N LEU A 94 -10.71 -5.35 -8.06
CA LEU A 94 -11.96 -5.02 -7.37
C LEU A 94 -12.16 -3.52 -7.43
N LYS A 95 -13.36 -3.10 -7.82
CA LYS A 95 -13.78 -1.69 -7.87
C LYS A 95 -14.90 -1.47 -6.89
N ASN A 96 -15.00 -0.22 -6.42
CA ASN A 96 -16.06 0.19 -5.49
C ASN A 96 -16.08 -0.69 -4.22
N THR A 97 -14.92 -0.96 -3.66
CA THR A 97 -14.74 -1.69 -2.41
C THR A 97 -14.21 -0.75 -1.34
N GLU A 98 -14.45 -1.08 -0.07
CA GLU A 98 -13.87 -0.35 1.06
C GLU A 98 -12.81 -1.22 1.73
N LEU A 99 -11.64 -0.64 1.96
CA LEU A 99 -10.53 -1.24 2.69
C LEU A 99 -10.42 -0.60 4.07
N THR A 100 -10.41 -1.40 5.11
CA THR A 100 -10.08 -0.97 6.48
C THR A 100 -8.89 -1.76 6.99
N ILE A 101 -7.79 -1.07 7.36
CA ILE A 101 -6.60 -1.68 7.97
C ILE A 101 -6.56 -1.36 9.45
N LYS A 102 -6.38 -2.38 10.29
CA LYS A 102 -6.41 -2.25 11.76
C LYS A 102 -5.18 -2.85 12.44
N SER A 103 -4.79 -2.24 13.56
CA SER A 103 -3.88 -2.82 14.55
C SER A 103 -4.69 -3.04 15.84
N GLY A 104 -5.06 -4.29 16.11
CA GLY A 104 -6.03 -4.61 17.14
C GLY A 104 -7.37 -3.90 16.89
N LYS A 105 -7.81 -3.09 17.87
CA LYS A 105 -9.06 -2.30 17.74
C LYS A 105 -8.89 -0.95 17.02
N LYS A 106 -7.66 -0.51 16.81
CA LYS A 106 -7.38 0.81 16.22
C LYS A 106 -7.41 0.74 14.69
N VAL A 107 -8.24 1.54 14.06
CA VAL A 107 -8.22 1.78 12.62
C VAL A 107 -7.03 2.68 12.29
N LEU A 108 -6.16 2.21 11.39
CA LEU A 108 -4.98 2.92 10.91
C LEU A 108 -5.22 3.58 9.55
N PHE A 109 -6.04 2.95 8.73
CA PHE A 109 -6.39 3.42 7.40
C PHE A 109 -7.77 2.90 7.02
N GLN A 110 -8.57 3.73 6.38
CA GLN A 110 -9.84 3.36 5.76
C GLN A 110 -10.02 4.21 4.52
N ASP A 111 -10.36 3.58 3.41
CA ASP A 111 -10.58 4.26 2.14
C ASP A 111 -11.51 3.43 1.25
N PHE A 112 -12.17 4.13 0.31
CA PHE A 112 -13.03 3.54 -0.71
C PHE A 112 -12.40 3.72 -2.08
N GLY A 113 -12.35 2.64 -2.87
CA GLY A 113 -11.71 2.74 -4.18
C GLY A 113 -11.56 1.40 -4.88
N GLU A 114 -10.42 1.28 -5.57
CA GLU A 114 -10.07 0.08 -6.30
C GLU A 114 -8.73 -0.50 -5.85
N MET A 115 -8.64 -1.82 -5.94
CA MET A 115 -7.44 -2.59 -5.67
C MET A 115 -7.31 -3.75 -6.65
N MET A 116 -6.13 -4.36 -6.68
CA MET A 116 -5.85 -5.53 -7.51
C MET A 116 -5.05 -6.57 -6.72
N PHE A 117 -5.37 -7.83 -6.94
CA PHE A 117 -4.59 -8.95 -6.42
C PHE A 117 -3.37 -9.25 -7.31
N THR A 118 -2.25 -9.59 -6.67
CA THR A 118 -1.02 -10.02 -7.32
C THR A 118 -0.65 -11.44 -6.87
N HIS A 119 0.40 -12.01 -7.42
CA HIS A 119 0.87 -13.35 -7.01
C HIS A 119 1.43 -13.41 -5.58
N PHE A 120 1.68 -12.28 -4.92
CA PHE A 120 2.27 -12.21 -3.57
C PHE A 120 1.42 -11.40 -2.58
N GLY A 121 0.35 -10.78 -3.02
CA GLY A 121 -0.43 -9.89 -2.17
C GLY A 121 -1.36 -8.98 -2.96
N VAL A 122 -1.38 -7.71 -2.59
CA VAL A 122 -2.32 -6.73 -3.13
C VAL A 122 -1.63 -5.43 -3.56
N THR A 123 -2.22 -4.75 -4.54
CA THR A 123 -1.77 -3.47 -5.10
C THR A 123 -2.96 -2.62 -5.55
N GLY A 124 -2.70 -1.57 -6.27
CA GLY A 124 -3.70 -0.62 -6.77
C GLY A 124 -3.73 0.67 -5.95
N PRO A 125 -4.43 1.72 -6.44
CA PRO A 125 -4.35 3.07 -5.87
C PRO A 125 -4.62 3.10 -4.36
N MET A 126 -5.68 2.44 -3.91
CA MET A 126 -6.06 2.37 -2.50
C MET A 126 -4.99 1.68 -1.64
N ILE A 127 -4.39 0.59 -2.12
CA ILE A 127 -3.33 -0.13 -1.40
C ILE A 127 -2.04 0.68 -1.34
N LEU A 128 -1.66 1.33 -2.44
CA LEU A 128 -0.48 2.20 -2.48
C LEU A 128 -0.63 3.36 -1.48
N SER A 129 -1.81 3.99 -1.45
CA SER A 129 -2.14 5.01 -0.46
C SER A 129 -2.05 4.45 0.97
N ALA A 130 -2.67 3.29 1.23
CA ALA A 130 -2.61 2.63 2.53
C ALA A 130 -1.16 2.40 3.00
N SER A 131 -0.29 1.91 2.11
CA SER A 131 1.10 1.59 2.45
C SER A 131 1.87 2.80 3.00
N SER A 132 1.59 4.01 2.51
CA SER A 132 2.22 5.24 3.00
C SER A 132 1.79 5.61 4.43
N HIS A 133 0.57 5.24 4.83
CA HIS A 133 0.03 5.54 6.15
C HIS A 133 0.42 4.49 7.20
N ILE A 134 0.46 3.22 6.82
CA ILE A 134 0.66 2.11 7.77
C ILE A 134 2.12 1.69 7.94
N GLY A 135 3.05 2.15 7.07
CA GLY A 135 4.42 1.65 6.98
C GLY A 135 5.14 1.56 8.32
N LYS A 136 5.13 2.63 9.11
CA LYS A 136 5.76 2.65 10.45
C LYS A 136 5.13 1.67 11.44
N GLN A 137 3.80 1.50 11.38
CA GLN A 137 3.12 0.56 12.27
C GLN A 137 3.37 -0.88 11.84
N LEU A 138 3.37 -1.14 10.54
CA LEU A 138 3.67 -2.46 9.98
C LEU A 138 5.10 -2.91 10.32
N GLN A 139 6.09 -2.01 10.26
CA GLN A 139 7.46 -2.29 10.69
C GLN A 139 7.54 -2.68 12.18
N LYS A 140 6.71 -2.06 13.04
CA LYS A 140 6.70 -2.35 14.48
C LYS A 140 5.99 -3.65 14.84
N SER A 141 4.85 -3.93 14.20
CA SER A 141 3.99 -5.07 14.54
C SER A 141 4.29 -6.33 13.71
N GLY A 142 5.00 -6.20 12.59
CA GLY A 142 5.26 -7.27 11.63
C GLY A 142 4.06 -7.62 10.76
N GLU A 143 2.85 -7.41 11.24
CA GLU A 143 1.60 -7.70 10.52
C GLU A 143 0.45 -6.79 10.96
N LEU A 144 -0.53 -6.64 10.08
CA LEU A 144 -1.76 -5.89 10.30
C LEU A 144 -2.94 -6.64 9.68
N ASN A 145 -4.13 -6.44 10.23
CA ASN A 145 -5.35 -7.00 9.66
C ASN A 145 -5.98 -6.04 8.66
N ALA A 146 -6.24 -6.54 7.45
CA ALA A 146 -6.96 -5.84 6.40
C ALA A 146 -8.36 -6.44 6.23
N TYR A 147 -9.37 -5.61 6.27
CA TYR A 147 -10.77 -5.97 6.04
C TYR A 147 -11.22 -5.31 4.74
N LEU A 148 -11.78 -6.14 3.86
CA LEU A 148 -12.25 -5.69 2.57
C LEU A 148 -13.78 -5.86 2.50
N ASP A 149 -14.50 -4.75 2.44
CA ASP A 149 -15.92 -4.76 2.16
C ASP A 149 -16.15 -4.70 0.64
N LEU A 150 -16.77 -5.74 0.11
CA LEU A 150 -17.04 -5.87 -1.32
C LEU A 150 -18.32 -5.16 -1.76
N LYS A 151 -19.15 -4.73 -0.84
CA LYS A 151 -20.46 -4.11 -1.10
C LYS A 151 -20.75 -2.94 -0.15
N PRO A 152 -19.83 -1.98 0.03
CA PRO A 152 -19.94 -0.92 1.04
C PRO A 152 -21.16 0.01 0.86
N ALA A 153 -21.79 -0.02 -0.31
CA ALA A 153 -23.01 0.73 -0.56
C ALA A 153 -24.29 0.06 0.02
N LEU A 154 -24.19 -1.17 0.52
CA LEU A 154 -25.32 -1.90 1.08
C LEU A 154 -25.20 -1.99 2.60
N THR A 155 -26.31 -1.73 3.31
CA THR A 155 -26.36 -2.12 4.72
C THR A 155 -26.45 -3.65 4.85
N MET A 156 -26.23 -4.19 6.05
CA MET A 156 -26.35 -5.62 6.31
C MET A 156 -27.74 -6.15 5.97
N GLU A 157 -28.80 -5.39 6.28
CA GLU A 157 -30.17 -5.74 5.96
C GLU A 157 -30.44 -5.76 4.46
N GLN A 158 -29.88 -4.80 3.72
CA GLN A 158 -29.99 -4.74 2.26
C GLN A 158 -29.22 -5.86 1.59
N LEU A 159 -28.04 -6.21 2.12
CA LEU A 159 -27.24 -7.35 1.63
C LEU A 159 -27.97 -8.67 1.88
N ASP A 160 -28.49 -8.86 3.08
CA ASP A 160 -29.30 -10.05 3.43
C ASP A 160 -30.53 -10.20 2.53
N ALA A 161 -31.29 -9.11 2.34
CA ALA A 161 -32.43 -9.10 1.44
C ALA A 161 -32.06 -9.43 -0.01
N ARG A 162 -30.87 -9.01 -0.46
CA ARG A 162 -30.36 -9.37 -1.78
C ARG A 162 -30.01 -10.86 -1.86
N ILE A 163 -29.31 -11.40 -0.87
CA ILE A 163 -28.95 -12.82 -0.80
C ILE A 163 -30.23 -13.67 -0.82
N LEU A 164 -31.25 -13.30 -0.04
CA LEU A 164 -32.54 -14.02 -0.01
C LEU A 164 -33.19 -14.06 -1.40
N ARG A 165 -33.21 -12.94 -2.13
CA ARG A 165 -33.79 -12.92 -3.49
C ARG A 165 -33.07 -13.88 -4.44
N GLU A 166 -31.72 -13.94 -4.38
CA GLU A 166 -30.94 -14.86 -5.20
C GLU A 166 -31.21 -16.32 -4.78
N PHE A 167 -31.39 -16.57 -3.49
CA PHE A 167 -31.73 -17.90 -2.94
C PHE A 167 -33.14 -18.33 -3.35
N GLU A 168 -34.13 -17.46 -3.30
CA GLU A 168 -35.49 -17.73 -3.78
C GLU A 168 -35.51 -18.10 -5.26
N ALA A 169 -34.76 -17.37 -6.09
CA ALA A 169 -34.64 -17.66 -7.53
C ALA A 169 -33.89 -18.98 -7.82
N GLY A 170 -33.14 -19.49 -6.87
CA GLY A 170 -32.29 -20.67 -7.01
C GLY A 170 -32.55 -21.79 -6.04
N GLN A 171 -33.74 -21.92 -5.39
CA GLN A 171 -34.05 -22.82 -4.28
C GLN A 171 -33.58 -24.27 -4.50
N ASN A 172 -33.76 -24.81 -5.68
CA ASN A 172 -33.41 -26.19 -6.03
C ASN A 172 -31.98 -26.35 -6.56
N LYS A 173 -31.24 -25.24 -6.72
CA LYS A 173 -29.84 -25.27 -7.19
C LYS A 173 -28.89 -25.50 -6.04
N GLN A 174 -27.68 -25.96 -6.37
CA GLN A 174 -26.59 -26.05 -5.42
C GLN A 174 -26.03 -24.64 -5.13
N PHE A 175 -25.50 -24.41 -3.93
CA PHE A 175 -24.97 -23.16 -3.45
C PHE A 175 -23.93 -22.57 -4.41
N LYS A 176 -22.98 -23.38 -4.91
CA LYS A 176 -21.97 -22.96 -5.87
C LYS A 176 -22.53 -22.35 -7.16
N ASN A 177 -23.73 -22.73 -7.56
CA ASN A 177 -24.38 -22.25 -8.79
C ASN A 177 -25.19 -20.96 -8.59
N VAL A 178 -25.38 -20.55 -7.34
CA VAL A 178 -26.14 -19.34 -7.00
C VAL A 178 -25.24 -18.21 -6.51
N ILE A 179 -24.25 -18.52 -5.67
CA ILE A 179 -23.41 -17.52 -5.03
C ILE A 179 -22.57 -16.69 -6.02
N GLY A 180 -22.29 -17.23 -7.20
CA GLY A 180 -21.49 -16.59 -8.24
C GLY A 180 -22.07 -15.27 -8.77
N VAL A 181 -23.36 -15.00 -8.57
CA VAL A 181 -23.98 -13.71 -8.95
C VAL A 181 -23.56 -12.56 -8.04
N LEU A 182 -23.02 -12.85 -6.86
CA LEU A 182 -22.62 -11.87 -5.87
C LEU A 182 -21.17 -11.44 -6.02
N PHE A 183 -20.33 -12.23 -6.70
CA PHE A 183 -18.89 -12.07 -6.78
C PHE A 183 -18.36 -12.16 -8.23
N PRO A 184 -17.23 -11.54 -8.53
CA PRO A 184 -16.48 -11.87 -9.75
C PRO A 184 -16.19 -13.38 -9.86
N SER A 185 -16.22 -13.91 -11.07
CA SER A 185 -16.08 -15.36 -11.31
C SER A 185 -14.81 -15.98 -10.72
N SER A 186 -13.68 -15.25 -10.79
CA SER A 186 -12.42 -15.70 -10.18
C SER A 186 -12.41 -15.66 -8.65
N LEU A 187 -13.24 -14.82 -8.03
CA LEU A 187 -13.36 -14.74 -6.57
C LEU A 187 -14.32 -15.81 -6.00
N THR A 188 -15.30 -16.24 -6.77
CA THR A 188 -16.35 -17.19 -6.34
C THR A 188 -15.79 -18.47 -5.70
N PRO A 189 -14.78 -19.17 -6.28
CA PRO A 189 -14.23 -20.38 -5.64
C PRO A 189 -13.63 -20.11 -4.26
N VAL A 190 -12.92 -18.99 -4.11
CA VAL A 190 -12.33 -18.60 -2.82
C VAL A 190 -13.41 -18.27 -1.79
N MET A 191 -14.48 -17.58 -2.20
CA MET A 191 -15.59 -17.25 -1.30
C MET A 191 -16.36 -18.50 -0.86
N LEU A 192 -16.47 -19.53 -1.72
CA LEU A 192 -17.04 -20.82 -1.36
C LEU A 192 -16.19 -21.54 -0.28
N GLU A 193 -14.87 -21.50 -0.41
CA GLU A 193 -13.96 -22.09 0.59
C GLU A 193 -14.04 -21.35 1.94
N LEU A 194 -14.04 -20.00 1.90
CA LEU A 194 -14.05 -19.17 3.10
C LEU A 194 -15.42 -19.13 3.79
N GLY A 195 -16.50 -19.31 3.05
CA GLY A 195 -17.87 -19.23 3.57
C GLY A 195 -18.29 -20.40 4.45
N GLY A 196 -17.55 -21.51 4.44
CA GLY A 196 -17.83 -22.68 5.29
C GLY A 196 -19.12 -23.44 4.96
N ILE A 197 -19.82 -23.08 3.89
CA ILE A 197 -21.03 -23.77 3.41
C ILE A 197 -20.62 -24.75 2.30
N SER A 198 -21.10 -26.03 2.41
CA SER A 198 -20.81 -27.00 1.35
C SER A 198 -21.27 -26.50 -0.03
N PRO A 199 -20.40 -26.47 -1.05
CA PRO A 199 -20.73 -26.01 -2.39
C PRO A 199 -21.89 -26.79 -3.05
N GLU A 200 -22.06 -28.05 -2.69
CA GLU A 200 -23.09 -28.97 -3.20
C GLU A 200 -24.43 -28.87 -2.43
N LYS A 201 -24.43 -28.18 -1.29
CA LYS A 201 -25.64 -27.99 -0.49
C LYS A 201 -26.70 -27.26 -1.30
N LYS A 202 -27.92 -27.72 -1.27
CA LYS A 202 -29.01 -27.03 -1.94
C LYS A 202 -29.41 -25.78 -1.18
N ILE A 203 -29.85 -24.77 -1.89
CA ILE A 203 -30.19 -23.47 -1.32
C ILE A 203 -31.26 -23.58 -0.23
N HIS A 204 -32.28 -24.40 -0.45
CA HIS A 204 -33.37 -24.58 0.54
C HIS A 204 -32.93 -25.29 1.85
N ASP A 205 -31.76 -25.93 1.87
CA ASP A 205 -31.17 -26.54 3.05
C ASP A 205 -30.24 -25.59 3.85
N ILE A 206 -29.95 -24.40 3.33
CA ILE A 206 -29.07 -23.41 4.00
C ILE A 206 -29.86 -22.72 5.10
N SER A 207 -29.37 -22.85 6.34
CA SER A 207 -30.01 -22.23 7.50
C SER A 207 -29.76 -20.69 7.51
N ARG A 208 -30.52 -20.01 8.39
CA ARG A 208 -30.34 -18.58 8.60
C ARG A 208 -28.95 -18.23 9.18
N GLU A 209 -28.45 -19.11 10.05
CA GLU A 209 -27.15 -18.95 10.70
C GLU A 209 -26.00 -19.14 9.72
N GLU A 210 -26.15 -19.98 8.70
CA GLU A 210 -25.14 -20.21 7.66
C GLU A 210 -25.10 -19.06 6.64
N ARG A 211 -26.23 -18.38 6.42
CA ARG A 211 -26.36 -17.26 5.50
C ARG A 211 -25.82 -15.95 6.09
#